data_72506e66cf932e8ad232f1a2ea88b080
#
_entry.id   72506e66cf932e8ad232f1a2ea88b080
#
_cell.length_a   1.000
_cell.length_b   1.000
_cell.length_c   1.000
_cell.angle_alpha   90.00
_cell.angle_beta   90.00
_cell.angle_gamma   90.00
#
_symmetry.space_group_name_H-M   'P 1'
#
loop_
_entity.id
_entity.type
_entity.pdbx_description
1 polymer ?
#
loop_
_entity_poly.entity_id
_entity_poly.type
_entity_poly.pdbx_seq_one_letter_code
_entity_poly.pdbx_strand_id
1 'polypeptide(L)'
;MEDKIILTGDTICGEVTCDIPMVTPNDCPQCTCGECNNDIPMEDGVHDKFIDLATILQESVLYSWKMHLKAKKYSVHMILEEYYEEALDIIDGLIEHYQGICKCDIVKCDVRNNTVGGDDPISYFTNLKNYVSDFTNNSSNFNDRTFEIKSDIDDLLRLIDSTLYKLTNLTESVIKSFDAFVYENLN
;
A
#
# COMPACT_ATOMS: atom_id res chain seq x y z
N MET A 1 25.50 -6.74 42.88
CA MET A 1 24.41 -5.73 42.97
C MET A 1 24.14 -5.35 41.53
N GLU A 2 23.10 -5.94 40.99
CA GLU A 2 22.68 -5.67 39.61
C GLU A 2 21.59 -4.61 39.66
N ASP A 3 21.91 -3.42 39.15
CA ASP A 3 20.94 -2.33 39.04
C ASP A 3 19.94 -2.61 37.92
N LYS A 4 18.73 -2.90 38.31
CA LYS A 4 17.59 -3.12 37.41
C LYS A 4 17.07 -1.76 36.97
N ILE A 5 17.33 -1.39 35.71
CA ILE A 5 16.75 -0.20 35.10
C ILE A 5 15.27 -0.48 34.86
N ILE A 6 14.40 0.20 35.60
CA ILE A 6 12.95 0.22 35.37
C ILE A 6 12.67 1.39 34.43
N LEU A 7 12.34 1.09 33.19
CA LEU A 7 11.79 2.08 32.26
C LEU A 7 10.32 2.29 32.60
N THR A 8 10.01 3.38 33.29
CA THR A 8 8.63 3.88 33.42
C THR A 8 8.33 4.72 32.20
N GLY A 9 7.47 4.22 31.32
CA GLY A 9 6.96 4.99 30.18
C GLY A 9 5.82 5.88 30.64
N ASP A 10 6.12 7.15 30.91
CA ASP A 10 5.10 8.16 31.14
C ASP A 10 4.55 8.64 29.79
N THR A 11 3.37 8.18 29.42
CA THR A 11 2.63 8.77 28.30
C THR A 11 1.83 9.95 28.85
N ILE A 12 2.29 11.16 28.53
CA ILE A 12 1.58 12.39 28.91
C ILE A 12 0.48 12.64 27.90
N CYS A 13 -0.73 12.35 28.27
CA CYS A 13 -1.91 12.89 27.61
C CYS A 13 -2.48 13.98 28.55
N GLY A 14 -2.16 15.25 28.26
CA GLY A 14 -2.60 16.47 28.97
C GLY A 14 -2.96 16.30 30.45
N GLU A 15 -2.12 16.72 31.38
CA GLU A 15 -2.30 16.89 32.85
C GLU A 15 -3.06 15.80 33.65
N VAL A 16 -3.35 14.63 33.10
CA VAL A 16 -3.96 13.51 33.80
C VAL A 16 -3.02 12.31 33.72
N THR A 17 -2.32 12.01 34.79
CA THR A 17 -1.57 10.76 34.95
C THR A 17 -2.54 9.61 35.11
N CYS A 18 -2.69 8.78 34.09
CA CYS A 18 -3.40 7.50 34.21
C CYS A 18 -2.40 6.41 34.59
N ASP A 19 -2.34 6.04 35.86
CA ASP A 19 -1.66 4.83 36.31
C ASP A 19 -2.49 3.60 35.92
N ILE A 20 -2.28 3.08 34.70
CA ILE A 20 -2.93 1.83 34.27
C ILE A 20 -1.86 0.77 34.04
N PRO A 21 -1.92 -0.37 34.72
CA PRO A 21 -1.05 -1.51 34.41
C PRO A 21 -1.40 -2.04 33.02
N MET A 22 -0.37 -2.29 32.20
CA MET A 22 -0.52 -2.89 30.87
C MET A 22 -1.30 -4.19 30.95
N VAL A 23 -2.55 -4.15 30.56
CA VAL A 23 -3.42 -5.31 30.36
C VAL A 23 -3.63 -5.45 28.86
N THR A 24 -3.76 -6.67 28.40
CA THR A 24 -3.74 -7.14 27.01
C THR A 24 -4.54 -6.29 26.00
N PRO A 25 -4.23 -6.36 24.68
CA PRO A 25 -4.77 -5.44 23.64
C PRO A 25 -6.29 -5.37 23.49
N ASN A 26 -7.03 -6.20 24.22
CA ASN A 26 -8.50 -6.26 24.16
C ASN A 26 -9.24 -5.50 25.27
N ASP A 27 -8.50 -4.88 26.20
CA ASP A 27 -9.10 -4.23 27.38
C ASP A 27 -8.79 -2.72 27.43
N CYS A 28 -8.86 -2.01 26.30
CA CYS A 28 -8.86 -0.55 26.37
C CYS A 28 -10.24 -0.10 26.85
N PRO A 29 -10.39 0.36 28.13
CA PRO A 29 -11.64 0.99 28.54
C PRO A 29 -11.82 2.22 27.67
N GLN A 30 -13.02 2.42 27.12
CA GLN A 30 -13.40 3.59 26.35
C GLN A 30 -12.83 4.85 26.99
N CYS A 31 -11.94 5.53 26.26
CA CYS A 31 -11.34 6.77 26.71
C CYS A 31 -12.49 7.79 26.95
N THR A 32 -12.79 8.07 28.22
CA THR A 32 -13.81 9.06 28.62
C THR A 32 -13.27 10.48 28.65
N CYS A 33 -12.12 10.76 28.04
CA CYS A 33 -11.66 12.12 27.83
C CYS A 33 -12.61 12.79 26.79
N GLY A 34 -13.41 13.75 27.23
CA GLY A 34 -14.44 14.42 26.41
C GLY A 34 -13.90 15.22 25.21
N GLU A 35 -12.62 15.09 24.87
CA GLU A 35 -11.97 15.72 23.73
C GLU A 35 -11.82 14.78 22.51
N CYS A 36 -12.03 13.46 22.67
CA CYS A 36 -12.03 12.52 21.55
C CYS A 36 -13.37 12.43 20.81
N ASN A 37 -14.39 13.22 21.20
CA ASN A 37 -15.76 13.16 20.65
C ASN A 37 -15.97 13.91 19.32
N ASN A 38 -14.90 14.25 18.58
CA ASN A 38 -15.03 14.72 17.21
C ASN A 38 -14.68 13.64 16.18
N ASP A 39 -14.51 12.39 16.63
CA ASP A 39 -14.43 11.27 15.74
C ASP A 39 -15.82 11.05 15.13
N ILE A 40 -16.01 11.58 13.92
CA ILE A 40 -17.14 11.16 13.09
C ILE A 40 -16.89 9.68 12.86
N PRO A 41 -17.77 8.79 13.31
CA PRO A 41 -17.61 7.37 13.07
C PRO A 41 -17.51 7.19 11.55
N MET A 42 -16.32 6.85 11.05
CA MET A 42 -16.24 6.23 9.73
C MET A 42 -17.11 4.98 9.85
N GLU A 43 -18.05 4.81 8.91
CA GLU A 43 -18.81 3.56 8.88
C GLU A 43 -17.80 2.41 8.94
N ASP A 44 -17.93 1.53 9.94
CA ASP A 44 -16.94 0.48 10.27
C ASP A 44 -16.47 -0.29 9.02
N GLY A 45 -17.35 -0.44 8.02
CA GLY A 45 -17.02 -1.13 6.78
C GLY A 45 -16.11 -0.36 5.79
N VAL A 46 -16.04 0.97 5.85
CA VAL A 46 -15.16 1.77 4.96
C VAL A 46 -13.74 1.72 5.45
N HIS A 47 -13.55 1.80 6.76
CA HIS A 47 -12.24 1.74 7.39
C HIS A 47 -11.54 0.40 7.12
N ASP A 48 -12.24 -0.72 7.33
CA ASP A 48 -11.69 -2.06 7.07
C ASP A 48 -11.28 -2.24 5.60
N LYS A 49 -12.07 -1.72 4.67
CA LYS A 49 -11.72 -1.77 3.23
C LYS A 49 -10.48 -0.95 2.89
N PHE A 50 -10.28 0.19 3.56
CA PHE A 50 -9.06 0.98 3.40
C PHE A 50 -7.83 0.27 3.96
N ILE A 51 -7.95 -0.42 5.09
CA ILE A 51 -6.88 -1.27 5.63
C ILE A 51 -6.51 -2.38 4.65
N ASP A 52 -7.52 -3.03 4.05
CA ASP A 52 -7.29 -4.08 3.06
C ASP A 52 -6.61 -3.51 1.81
N LEU A 53 -7.05 -2.34 1.33
CA LEU A 53 -6.40 -1.65 0.22
C LEU A 53 -4.93 -1.34 0.54
N ALA A 54 -4.66 -0.66 1.66
CA ALA A 54 -3.30 -0.32 2.09
C ALA A 54 -2.39 -1.56 2.17
N THR A 55 -2.91 -2.66 2.71
CA THR A 55 -2.17 -3.93 2.81
C THR A 55 -1.82 -4.48 1.42
N ILE A 56 -2.77 -4.52 0.49
CA ILE A 56 -2.54 -5.01 -0.88
C ILE A 56 -1.55 -4.12 -1.64
N LEU A 57 -1.63 -2.82 -1.43
CA LEU A 57 -0.71 -1.87 -2.06
C LEU A 57 0.72 -2.03 -1.55
N GLN A 58 0.93 -2.17 -0.24
CA GLN A 58 2.23 -2.47 0.34
C GLN A 58 2.79 -3.82 -0.16
N GLU A 59 1.95 -4.85 -0.24
CA GLU A 59 2.32 -6.15 -0.83
C GLU A 59 2.71 -6.02 -2.31
N SER A 60 2.14 -5.08 -3.06
CA SER A 60 2.51 -4.87 -4.47
C SER A 60 3.94 -4.36 -4.65
N VAL A 61 4.40 -3.50 -3.76
CA VAL A 61 5.80 -3.04 -3.70
C VAL A 61 6.72 -4.21 -3.42
N LEU A 62 6.42 -5.00 -2.40
CA LEU A 62 7.22 -6.17 -2.02
C LEU A 62 7.23 -7.23 -3.12
N TYR A 63 6.08 -7.47 -3.77
CA TYR A 63 5.98 -8.39 -4.91
C TYR A 63 6.88 -7.93 -6.06
N SER A 64 6.79 -6.66 -6.45
CA SER A 64 7.55 -6.09 -7.56
C SER A 64 9.04 -6.15 -7.31
N TRP A 65 9.49 -5.83 -6.10
CA TRP A 65 10.88 -5.98 -5.70
C TRP A 65 11.36 -7.43 -5.80
N LYS A 66 10.57 -8.40 -5.32
CA LYS A 66 10.90 -9.83 -5.43
C LYS A 66 10.99 -10.29 -6.89
N MET A 67 10.07 -9.84 -7.74
CA MET A 67 10.05 -10.19 -9.15
C MET A 67 11.15 -9.49 -9.95
N HIS A 68 11.51 -8.25 -9.61
CA HIS A 68 12.68 -7.53 -10.10
C HIS A 68 13.96 -8.36 -9.90
N LEU A 69 14.19 -8.89 -8.68
CA LEU A 69 15.35 -9.72 -8.39
C LEU A 69 15.37 -11.07 -9.14
N LYS A 70 14.21 -11.57 -9.57
CA LYS A 70 14.06 -12.80 -10.34
C LYS A 70 14.08 -12.57 -11.85
N ALA A 71 13.94 -11.34 -12.31
CA ALA A 71 13.83 -11.01 -13.72
C ALA A 71 15.09 -11.40 -14.49
N LYS A 72 14.91 -12.16 -15.56
CA LYS A 72 16.01 -12.59 -16.47
C LYS A 72 16.18 -11.61 -17.63
N LYS A 73 15.15 -10.84 -17.96
CA LYS A 73 15.19 -9.82 -19.02
C LYS A 73 15.44 -8.47 -18.37
N TYR A 74 16.43 -7.74 -18.86
CA TYR A 74 16.79 -6.42 -18.33
C TYR A 74 15.62 -5.43 -18.39
N SER A 75 14.81 -5.45 -19.46
CA SER A 75 13.63 -4.60 -19.58
C SER A 75 12.60 -4.86 -18.48
N VAL A 76 12.33 -6.14 -18.16
CA VAL A 76 11.42 -6.49 -17.06
C VAL A 76 11.99 -6.06 -15.71
N HIS A 77 13.29 -6.24 -15.50
CA HIS A 77 14.01 -5.81 -14.30
C HIS A 77 13.82 -4.30 -14.06
N MET A 78 14.09 -3.48 -15.08
CA MET A 78 13.95 -2.01 -14.98
C MET A 78 12.50 -1.54 -14.80
N ILE A 79 11.54 -2.18 -15.48
CA ILE A 79 10.13 -1.81 -15.35
C ILE A 79 9.61 -2.07 -13.93
N LEU A 80 10.01 -3.20 -13.34
CA LEU A 80 9.61 -3.54 -11.97
C LEU A 80 10.31 -2.65 -10.93
N GLU A 81 11.56 -2.24 -11.20
CA GLU A 81 12.29 -1.28 -10.38
C GLU A 81 11.57 0.07 -10.35
N GLU A 82 11.28 0.63 -11.51
CA GLU A 82 10.54 1.88 -11.65
C GLU A 82 9.21 1.83 -10.88
N TYR A 83 8.48 0.70 -10.99
CA TYR A 83 7.21 0.56 -10.28
C TYR A 83 7.37 0.60 -8.76
N TYR A 84 8.25 -0.23 -8.16
CA TYR A 84 8.30 -0.28 -6.70
C TYR A 84 8.87 1.00 -6.09
N GLU A 85 9.74 1.72 -6.78
CA GLU A 85 10.26 3.01 -6.32
C GLU A 85 9.17 4.08 -6.35
N GLU A 86 8.43 4.25 -7.45
CA GLU A 86 7.36 5.23 -7.55
C GLU A 86 6.15 4.86 -6.70
N ALA A 87 5.78 3.58 -6.65
CA ALA A 87 4.63 3.11 -5.87
C ALA A 87 4.83 3.34 -4.38
N LEU A 88 6.06 3.20 -3.86
CA LEU A 88 6.34 3.41 -2.45
C LEU A 88 5.97 4.82 -2.01
N ASP A 89 6.37 5.85 -2.77
CA ASP A 89 6.09 7.25 -2.47
C ASP A 89 4.59 7.56 -2.55
N ILE A 90 3.90 7.04 -3.57
CA ILE A 90 2.44 7.25 -3.75
C ILE A 90 1.67 6.58 -2.61
N ILE A 91 2.02 5.34 -2.26
CA ILE A 91 1.33 4.57 -1.22
C ILE A 91 1.56 5.18 0.16
N ASP A 92 2.78 5.63 0.45
CA ASP A 92 3.10 6.31 1.71
C ASP A 92 2.23 7.57 1.86
N GLY A 93 2.22 8.44 0.84
CA GLY A 93 1.39 9.64 0.81
C GLY A 93 -0.11 9.34 0.95
N LEU A 94 -0.61 8.31 0.27
CA LEU A 94 -2.02 7.86 0.36
C LEU A 94 -2.38 7.42 1.78
N ILE A 95 -1.52 6.63 2.43
CA ILE A 95 -1.72 6.12 3.78
C ILE A 95 -1.70 7.29 4.78
N GLU A 96 -0.69 8.15 4.71
CA GLU A 96 -0.59 9.34 5.57
C GLU A 96 -1.79 10.26 5.41
N HIS A 97 -2.22 10.52 4.17
CA HIS A 97 -3.40 11.34 3.88
C HIS A 97 -4.66 10.76 4.54
N TYR A 98 -4.90 9.45 4.36
CA TYR A 98 -6.03 8.78 4.98
C TYR A 98 -5.97 8.83 6.51
N GLN A 99 -4.82 8.52 7.12
CA GLN A 99 -4.62 8.60 8.56
C GLN A 99 -4.85 10.02 9.10
N GLY A 100 -4.43 11.04 8.36
CA GLY A 100 -4.69 12.44 8.68
C GLY A 100 -6.18 12.77 8.72
N ILE A 101 -6.97 12.22 7.79
CA ILE A 101 -8.42 12.44 7.71
C ILE A 101 -9.16 11.68 8.81
N CYS A 102 -8.88 10.38 8.99
CA CYS A 102 -9.57 9.54 9.97
C CYS A 102 -9.06 9.73 11.40
N LYS A 103 -7.87 10.32 11.57
CA LYS A 103 -7.16 10.39 12.86
C LYS A 103 -7.00 9.00 13.49
N CYS A 104 -6.70 8.02 12.68
CA CYS A 104 -6.61 6.62 13.05
C CYS A 104 -5.33 6.01 12.49
N ASP A 105 -4.88 4.91 13.05
CA ASP A 105 -3.77 4.11 12.54
C ASP A 105 -4.35 2.97 11.70
N ILE A 106 -4.01 2.94 10.40
CA ILE A 106 -4.46 1.89 9.48
C ILE A 106 -3.35 0.87 9.17
N VAL A 107 -2.11 1.13 9.57
CA VAL A 107 -1.01 0.20 9.34
C VAL A 107 -1.07 -0.89 10.41
N LYS A 108 -1.57 -2.05 10.05
CA LYS A 108 -1.52 -3.23 10.91
C LYS A 108 -0.16 -3.90 10.74
N CYS A 109 0.56 -4.06 11.85
CA CYS A 109 1.80 -4.84 11.88
C CYS A 109 1.60 -6.33 11.57
N ASP A 110 0.37 -6.81 11.59
CA ASP A 110 0.03 -8.17 11.20
C ASP A 110 0.04 -8.29 9.68
N VAL A 111 1.09 -8.92 9.16
CA VAL A 111 1.20 -9.27 7.75
C VAL A 111 0.06 -10.23 7.40
N ARG A 112 -1.05 -9.70 6.94
CA ARG A 112 -2.07 -10.50 6.29
C ARG A 112 -1.52 -10.87 4.92
N ASN A 113 -1.57 -12.15 4.56
CA ASN A 113 -1.25 -12.62 3.21
C ASN A 113 -2.36 -12.23 2.23
N ASN A 114 -2.73 -10.96 2.18
CA ASN A 114 -3.68 -10.42 1.22
C ASN A 114 -2.92 -10.02 -0.03
N THR A 115 -2.85 -10.92 -0.99
CA THR A 115 -2.31 -10.63 -2.32
C THR A 115 -3.40 -10.81 -3.36
N VAL A 116 -3.35 -9.99 -4.40
CA VAL A 116 -4.25 -10.14 -5.55
C VAL A 116 -3.96 -11.40 -6.39
N GLY A 117 -2.83 -12.08 -6.11
CA GLY A 117 -2.39 -13.25 -6.85
C GLY A 117 -1.86 -12.92 -8.24
N GLY A 118 -1.25 -13.92 -8.88
CA GLY A 118 -0.68 -13.83 -10.23
C GLY A 118 0.66 -14.55 -10.30
N ASP A 119 0.81 -15.48 -11.27
CA ASP A 119 2.00 -16.31 -11.41
C ASP A 119 3.16 -15.56 -12.11
N ASP A 120 2.84 -14.54 -12.85
CA ASP A 120 3.76 -13.69 -13.59
C ASP A 120 3.41 -12.20 -13.40
N PRO A 121 4.33 -11.26 -13.71
CA PRO A 121 4.10 -9.83 -13.50
C PRO A 121 2.87 -9.29 -14.23
N ILE A 122 2.57 -9.72 -15.45
CA ILE A 122 1.44 -9.20 -16.22
C ILE A 122 0.11 -9.61 -15.58
N SER A 123 -0.02 -10.88 -15.21
CA SER A 123 -1.22 -11.37 -14.52
C SER A 123 -1.40 -10.71 -13.15
N TYR A 124 -0.31 -10.55 -12.40
CA TYR A 124 -0.32 -9.87 -11.10
C TYR A 124 -0.81 -8.42 -11.22
N PHE A 125 -0.18 -7.62 -12.09
CA PHE A 125 -0.58 -6.22 -12.27
C PHE A 125 -1.97 -6.05 -12.87
N THR A 126 -2.43 -7.00 -13.68
CA THR A 126 -3.81 -7.03 -14.17
C THR A 126 -4.79 -7.20 -13.02
N ASN A 127 -4.51 -8.14 -12.11
CA ASN A 127 -5.34 -8.36 -10.93
C ASN A 127 -5.28 -7.17 -9.96
N LEU A 128 -4.11 -6.57 -9.75
CA LEU A 128 -3.94 -5.37 -8.94
C LEU A 128 -4.76 -4.20 -9.49
N LYS A 129 -4.67 -3.96 -10.81
CA LYS A 129 -5.47 -2.93 -11.47
C LYS A 129 -6.97 -3.14 -11.25
N ASN A 130 -7.46 -4.37 -11.46
CA ASN A 130 -8.87 -4.70 -11.27
C ASN A 130 -9.29 -4.43 -9.82
N TYR A 131 -8.51 -4.87 -8.84
CA TYR A 131 -8.81 -4.65 -7.43
C TYR A 131 -8.89 -3.17 -7.06
N VAL A 132 -7.89 -2.37 -7.46
CA VAL A 132 -7.86 -0.93 -7.19
C VAL A 132 -8.98 -0.20 -7.92
N SER A 133 -9.27 -0.59 -9.17
CA SER A 133 -10.38 -0.01 -9.95
C SER A 133 -11.75 -0.32 -9.33
N ASP A 134 -11.96 -1.56 -8.87
CA ASP A 134 -13.20 -1.96 -8.20
C ASP A 134 -13.38 -1.19 -6.90
N PHE A 135 -12.29 -1.00 -6.13
CA PHE A 135 -12.31 -0.18 -4.92
C PHE A 135 -12.70 1.27 -5.24
N THR A 136 -12.10 1.88 -6.27
CA THR A 136 -12.31 3.28 -6.65
C THR A 136 -13.71 3.53 -7.22
N ASN A 137 -14.25 2.56 -7.96
CA ASN A 137 -15.58 2.66 -8.59
C ASN A 137 -16.72 2.44 -7.60
N ASN A 138 -16.45 1.86 -6.43
CA ASN A 138 -17.46 1.68 -5.41
C ASN A 138 -17.61 2.96 -4.57
N SER A 139 -18.65 3.75 -4.87
CA SER A 139 -18.92 5.02 -4.17
C SER A 139 -19.12 4.86 -2.65
N SER A 140 -19.51 3.66 -2.18
CA SER A 140 -19.64 3.40 -0.74
C SER A 140 -18.30 3.34 0.00
N ASN A 141 -17.18 3.32 -0.71
CA ASN A 141 -15.83 3.35 -0.11
C ASN A 141 -15.37 4.78 0.21
N PHE A 142 -16.14 5.78 -0.20
CA PHE A 142 -15.79 7.18 -0.03
C PHE A 142 -16.94 7.95 0.64
N ASN A 143 -16.56 8.95 1.43
CA ASN A 143 -17.47 9.95 1.95
C ASN A 143 -16.93 11.34 1.57
N ASP A 144 -17.63 12.41 1.96
CA ASP A 144 -17.25 13.78 1.62
C ASP A 144 -15.81 14.16 2.05
N ARG A 145 -15.28 13.53 3.09
CA ARG A 145 -13.92 13.75 3.59
C ARG A 145 -12.86 12.92 2.87
N THR A 146 -13.20 11.69 2.49
CA THR A 146 -12.28 10.76 1.85
C THR A 146 -12.29 10.89 0.32
N PHE A 147 -13.11 11.78 -0.23
CA PHE A 147 -13.21 11.99 -1.67
C PHE A 147 -11.88 12.47 -2.29
N GLU A 148 -11.11 13.27 -1.56
CA GLU A 148 -9.80 13.77 -2.02
C GLU A 148 -8.78 12.64 -2.23
N ILE A 149 -8.85 11.58 -1.43
CA ILE A 149 -7.99 10.39 -1.54
C ILE A 149 -8.17 9.66 -2.87
N LYS A 150 -9.31 9.83 -3.52
CA LYS A 150 -9.55 9.26 -4.84
C LYS A 150 -8.52 9.72 -5.86
N SER A 151 -8.04 10.95 -5.76
CA SER A 151 -6.97 11.46 -6.64
C SER A 151 -5.66 10.71 -6.46
N ASP A 152 -5.31 10.37 -5.21
CA ASP A 152 -4.07 9.65 -4.91
C ASP A 152 -4.15 8.20 -5.44
N ILE A 153 -5.34 7.59 -5.35
CA ILE A 153 -5.59 6.26 -5.94
C ILE A 153 -5.55 6.31 -7.48
N ASP A 154 -6.03 7.40 -8.10
CA ASP A 154 -5.97 7.58 -9.55
C ASP A 154 -4.51 7.74 -10.04
N ASP A 155 -3.62 8.36 -9.26
CA ASP A 155 -2.19 8.41 -9.54
C ASP A 155 -1.57 7.02 -9.52
N LEU A 156 -1.92 6.20 -8.55
CA LEU A 156 -1.47 4.81 -8.49
C LEU A 156 -2.00 3.97 -9.66
N LEU A 157 -3.28 4.15 -10.05
CA LEU A 157 -3.84 3.48 -11.23
C LEU A 157 -3.09 3.85 -12.51
N ARG A 158 -2.68 5.11 -12.67
CA ARG A 158 -1.84 5.54 -13.80
C ARG A 158 -0.49 4.84 -13.81
N LEU A 159 0.14 4.70 -12.65
CA LEU A 159 1.41 3.98 -12.53
C LEU A 159 1.24 2.49 -12.89
N ILE A 160 0.20 1.82 -12.38
CA ILE A 160 -0.13 0.42 -12.70
C ILE A 160 -0.37 0.25 -14.20
N ASP A 161 -1.12 1.15 -14.83
CA ASP A 161 -1.40 1.11 -16.28
C ASP A 161 -0.13 1.31 -17.12
N SER A 162 0.73 2.25 -16.73
CA SER A 162 2.03 2.45 -17.36
C SER A 162 2.91 1.21 -17.26
N THR A 163 2.95 0.59 -16.08
CA THR A 163 3.72 -0.64 -15.82
C THR A 163 3.20 -1.80 -16.68
N LEU A 164 1.88 -2.01 -16.73
CA LEU A 164 1.25 -3.02 -17.59
C LEU A 164 1.57 -2.79 -19.06
N TYR A 165 1.45 -1.54 -19.53
CA TYR A 165 1.81 -1.20 -20.91
C TYR A 165 3.26 -1.56 -21.22
N LYS A 166 4.20 -1.17 -20.35
CA LYS A 166 5.63 -1.44 -20.52
C LYS A 166 5.91 -2.95 -20.51
N LEU A 167 5.35 -3.69 -19.55
CA LEU A 167 5.49 -5.15 -19.45
C LEU A 167 4.96 -5.87 -20.69
N THR A 168 3.82 -5.43 -21.23
CA THR A 168 3.16 -6.08 -22.36
C THR A 168 3.83 -5.75 -23.70
N ASN A 169 4.23 -4.47 -23.88
CA ASN A 169 4.60 -3.99 -25.20
C ASN A 169 6.10 -3.74 -25.39
N LEU A 170 6.86 -3.51 -24.31
CA LEU A 170 8.26 -3.12 -24.41
C LEU A 170 9.24 -4.25 -24.07
N THR A 171 8.76 -5.36 -23.53
CA THR A 171 9.62 -6.49 -23.16
C THR A 171 9.99 -7.42 -24.31
N GLU A 172 9.19 -7.45 -25.37
CA GLU A 172 9.41 -8.33 -26.55
C GLU A 172 9.94 -7.63 -27.80
N SER A 173 9.71 -6.32 -27.95
CA SER A 173 10.00 -5.60 -29.19
C SER A 173 11.49 -5.42 -29.48
N VAL A 174 12.32 -5.31 -28.45
CA VAL A 174 13.78 -5.08 -28.62
C VAL A 174 14.47 -6.33 -29.15
N ILE A 175 14.03 -7.53 -28.78
CA ILE A 175 14.66 -8.78 -29.25
C ILE A 175 14.30 -9.05 -30.70
N LYS A 176 13.03 -8.89 -31.09
CA LYS A 176 12.60 -9.12 -32.49
C LYS A 176 13.25 -8.15 -33.48
N SER A 177 13.47 -6.89 -33.08
CA SER A 177 14.15 -5.91 -33.93
C SER A 177 15.66 -6.17 -34.04
N PHE A 178 16.28 -6.65 -32.95
CA PHE A 178 17.70 -6.97 -32.95
C PHE A 178 17.99 -8.27 -33.75
N ASP A 179 17.17 -9.29 -33.57
CA ASP A 179 17.28 -10.53 -34.34
C ASP A 179 17.04 -10.31 -35.84
N ALA A 180 16.05 -9.48 -36.20
CA ALA A 180 15.81 -9.07 -37.57
C ALA A 180 16.99 -8.29 -38.16
N PHE A 181 17.55 -7.33 -37.40
CA PHE A 181 18.70 -6.55 -37.81
C PHE A 181 19.96 -7.43 -38.00
N VAL A 182 20.21 -8.35 -37.08
CA VAL A 182 21.35 -9.30 -37.18
C VAL A 182 21.16 -10.23 -38.37
N TYR A 183 19.95 -10.71 -38.63
CA TYR A 183 19.69 -11.58 -39.78
C TYR A 183 19.83 -10.89 -41.13
N GLU A 184 19.43 -9.63 -41.22
CA GLU A 184 19.57 -8.82 -42.47
C GLU A 184 20.99 -8.34 -42.77
N ASN A 185 21.85 -8.20 -41.75
CA ASN A 185 23.17 -7.63 -41.92
C ASN A 185 24.33 -8.62 -41.83
N LEU A 186 24.10 -9.88 -41.48
CA LEU A 186 25.12 -10.91 -41.35
C LEU A 186 24.98 -12.07 -42.37
N ASN A 187 23.98 -12.04 -43.25
CA ASN A 187 23.81 -12.93 -44.41
C ASN A 187 23.86 -12.14 -45.72
#